data_a48e148266df3cc0c5c2ca1ec54cc112
#
_entry.id   a48e148266df3cc0c5c2ca1ec54cc112
#
_cell.length_a   1.000
_cell.length_b   1.000
_cell.length_c   1.000
_cell.angle_alpha   90.00
_cell.angle_beta   90.00
_cell.angle_gamma   90.00
#
_symmetry.space_group_name_H-M   'P 1'
#
loop_
_entity.id
_entity.type
_entity.pdbx_description
1 polymer ?
#
loop_
_entity_poly.entity_id
_entity_poly.type
_entity_poly.pdbx_seq_one_letter_code
_entity_poly.pdbx_strand_id
1 'polypeptide(L)'
;MKSLRIAELLQSPATDAEVVVKGWVRTKRGNKNVAFIALNDGSCVANMQVVVDLAKFDEELLRKVTTGACLRVDGRLVASCGAGQGVEVQAEKIEIYGTADPETYPLQKKGHSLEFLRDIAYLRPRTNTFGAIFRIRHAMAYAIHKYFNDKGFYYLHTPLITASDCEGAGAMFQVTTLDLNNLPKTEEGAVDYSQDFFGRPCSLTVSGQLEGELGALSLGQIYTCLLYTS
;
A
#
# COMPACT_ATOMS: atom_id res chain seq x y z
N MET A 1 -22.45 3.79 -15.40
CA MET A 1 -21.44 2.88 -16.00
C MET A 1 -20.50 2.38 -14.92
N LYS A 2 -20.11 1.09 -14.92
CA LYS A 2 -19.18 0.52 -13.93
C LYS A 2 -17.77 1.01 -14.24
N SER A 3 -17.05 1.52 -13.24
CA SER A 3 -15.63 1.87 -13.39
C SER A 3 -14.80 0.60 -13.51
N LEU A 4 -13.97 0.49 -14.54
CA LEU A 4 -13.00 -0.57 -14.74
C LEU A 4 -11.65 -0.15 -14.16
N ARG A 5 -10.84 -1.13 -13.73
CA ARG A 5 -9.48 -0.86 -13.26
C ARG A 5 -8.55 -0.57 -14.45
N ILE A 6 -7.61 0.33 -14.25
CA ILE A 6 -6.61 0.69 -15.27
C ILE A 6 -5.86 -0.56 -15.78
N ALA A 7 -5.51 -1.49 -14.88
CA ALA A 7 -4.86 -2.75 -15.26
C ALA A 7 -5.68 -3.58 -16.26
N GLU A 8 -7.01 -3.58 -16.14
CA GLU A 8 -7.93 -4.29 -17.04
C GLU A 8 -8.04 -3.57 -18.39
N LEU A 9 -8.17 -2.25 -18.36
CA LEU A 9 -8.27 -1.43 -19.56
C LEU A 9 -7.00 -1.48 -20.42
N LEU A 10 -5.82 -1.48 -19.81
CA LEU A 10 -4.55 -1.58 -20.52
C LEU A 10 -4.35 -2.92 -21.24
N GLN A 11 -5.08 -3.96 -20.85
CA GLN A 11 -5.08 -5.28 -21.49
C GLN A 11 -6.24 -5.44 -22.49
N SER A 12 -7.19 -4.51 -22.49
CA SER A 12 -8.34 -4.55 -23.38
C SER A 12 -7.98 -4.07 -24.78
N PRO A 13 -8.62 -4.62 -25.84
CA PRO A 13 -8.48 -4.07 -27.18
C PRO A 13 -9.09 -2.66 -27.24
N ALA A 14 -8.58 -1.84 -28.15
CA ALA A 14 -9.18 -0.56 -28.46
C ALA A 14 -10.51 -0.77 -29.20
N THR A 15 -11.60 -0.47 -28.52
CA THR A 15 -12.97 -0.77 -29.05
C THR A 15 -13.82 0.46 -29.31
N ASP A 16 -13.26 1.65 -29.07
CA ASP A 16 -14.03 2.91 -29.09
C ASP A 16 -15.22 2.89 -28.08
N ALA A 17 -15.14 2.03 -27.08
CA ALA A 17 -16.16 1.89 -26.06
C ALA A 17 -16.09 3.04 -25.05
N GLU A 18 -17.25 3.42 -24.53
CA GLU A 18 -17.34 4.34 -23.41
C GLU A 18 -16.81 3.68 -22.14
N VAL A 19 -15.88 4.36 -21.46
CA VAL A 19 -15.25 3.89 -20.24
C VAL A 19 -15.24 4.99 -19.17
N VAL A 20 -15.20 4.54 -17.93
CA VAL A 20 -14.98 5.41 -16.77
C VAL A 20 -13.71 4.97 -16.08
N VAL A 21 -12.74 5.89 -15.96
CA VAL A 21 -11.50 5.69 -15.21
C VAL A 21 -11.42 6.66 -14.04
N LYS A 22 -10.92 6.17 -12.90
CA LYS A 22 -10.70 6.97 -11.70
C LYS A 22 -9.28 6.76 -11.21
N GLY A 23 -8.66 7.79 -10.67
CA GLY A 23 -7.31 7.67 -10.14
C GLY A 23 -6.67 9.01 -9.84
N TRP A 24 -5.37 8.94 -9.56
CA TRP A 24 -4.54 10.09 -9.25
C TRP A 24 -3.70 10.47 -10.46
N VAL A 25 -3.61 11.78 -10.68
CA VAL A 25 -2.71 12.35 -11.69
C VAL A 25 -1.26 12.11 -11.29
N ARG A 26 -0.53 11.37 -12.11
CA ARG A 26 0.92 11.18 -11.95
C ARG A 26 1.70 12.29 -12.63
N THR A 27 1.31 12.62 -13.84
CA THR A 27 1.86 13.73 -14.61
C THR A 27 0.81 14.32 -15.53
N LYS A 28 0.93 15.63 -15.81
CA LYS A 28 0.22 16.31 -16.86
C LYS A 28 1.24 17.00 -17.77
N ARG A 29 1.11 16.83 -19.05
CA ARG A 29 1.93 17.46 -20.10
C ARG A 29 1.04 17.80 -21.28
N GLY A 30 1.46 18.68 -22.14
CA GLY A 30 0.68 19.04 -23.32
C GLY A 30 1.22 20.26 -24.04
N ASN A 31 0.44 20.70 -25.00
CA ASN A 31 0.65 21.93 -25.76
C ASN A 31 -0.58 22.83 -25.64
N LYS A 32 -0.73 23.82 -26.53
CA LYS A 32 -1.86 24.77 -26.53
C LYS A 32 -3.22 24.14 -26.85
N ASN A 33 -3.24 22.96 -27.46
CA ASN A 33 -4.48 22.34 -27.96
C ASN A 33 -4.84 21.08 -27.20
N VAL A 34 -3.85 20.29 -26.76
CA VAL A 34 -4.06 18.96 -26.19
C VAL A 34 -3.24 18.79 -24.91
N ALA A 35 -3.85 18.24 -23.87
CA ALA A 35 -3.15 17.77 -22.68
C ALA A 35 -3.18 16.25 -22.60
N PHE A 36 -2.08 15.68 -22.08
CA PHE A 36 -1.91 14.28 -21.78
C PHE A 36 -1.76 14.11 -20.26
N ILE A 37 -2.69 13.39 -19.67
CA ILE A 37 -2.69 13.11 -18.23
C ILE A 37 -2.34 11.64 -18.04
N ALA A 38 -1.30 11.36 -17.29
CA ALA A 38 -1.00 10.01 -16.82
C ALA A 38 -1.79 9.75 -15.54
N LEU A 39 -2.80 8.90 -15.60
CA LEU A 39 -3.68 8.57 -14.47
C LEU A 39 -3.37 7.18 -13.94
N ASN A 40 -3.31 7.02 -12.63
CA ASN A 40 -3.05 5.75 -11.97
C ASN A 40 -4.07 5.51 -10.85
N ASP A 41 -4.65 4.31 -10.81
CA ASP A 41 -5.62 3.89 -9.80
C ASP A 41 -5.05 2.90 -8.76
N GLY A 42 -3.74 2.61 -8.85
CA GLY A 42 -3.07 1.65 -7.99
C GLY A 42 -3.21 0.19 -8.42
N SER A 43 -4.01 -0.13 -9.42
CA SER A 43 -4.20 -1.52 -9.88
C SER A 43 -2.98 -2.13 -10.56
N CYS A 44 -2.10 -1.29 -11.14
CA CYS A 44 -0.82 -1.68 -11.73
C CYS A 44 0.22 -0.56 -11.60
N VAL A 45 1.46 -0.83 -12.00
CA VAL A 45 2.54 0.18 -12.02
C VAL A 45 2.39 1.12 -13.21
N ALA A 46 1.83 0.64 -14.32
CA ALA A 46 1.58 1.44 -15.52
C ALA A 46 0.47 2.47 -15.29
N ASN A 47 0.46 3.51 -16.09
CA ASN A 47 -0.57 4.55 -16.05
C ASN A 47 -1.44 4.48 -17.30
N MET A 48 -2.71 4.85 -17.16
CA MET A 48 -3.57 5.13 -18.32
C MET A 48 -3.27 6.54 -18.83
N GLN A 49 -2.97 6.67 -20.10
CA GLN A 49 -2.94 7.98 -20.75
C GLN A 49 -4.35 8.46 -21.02
N VAL A 50 -4.67 9.63 -20.50
CA VAL A 50 -5.91 10.35 -20.81
C VAL A 50 -5.55 11.51 -21.71
N VAL A 51 -6.18 11.57 -22.88
CA VAL A 51 -6.00 12.64 -23.85
C VAL A 51 -7.16 13.63 -23.71
N VAL A 52 -6.82 14.88 -23.51
CA VAL A 52 -7.78 15.96 -23.26
C VAL A 52 -7.65 17.02 -24.36
N ASP A 53 -8.69 17.16 -25.16
CA ASP A 53 -8.84 18.27 -26.10
C ASP A 53 -9.20 19.54 -25.30
N LEU A 54 -8.26 20.47 -25.19
CA LEU A 54 -8.41 21.66 -24.32
C LEU A 54 -9.56 22.56 -24.74
N ALA A 55 -9.96 22.53 -26.01
CA ALA A 55 -11.09 23.34 -26.49
C ALA A 55 -12.45 22.88 -25.95
N LYS A 56 -12.54 21.64 -25.44
CA LYS A 56 -13.79 21.03 -24.93
C LYS A 56 -13.98 21.20 -23.41
N PHE A 57 -13.00 21.75 -22.70
CA PHE A 57 -13.02 21.81 -21.24
C PHE A 57 -12.79 23.24 -20.74
N ASP A 58 -13.40 23.54 -19.61
CA ASP A 58 -13.20 24.80 -18.93
C ASP A 58 -11.75 24.96 -18.42
N GLU A 59 -11.17 26.14 -18.62
CA GLU A 59 -9.78 26.42 -18.21
C GLU A 59 -9.61 26.35 -16.70
N GLU A 60 -10.61 26.77 -15.92
CA GLU A 60 -10.55 26.71 -14.46
C GLU A 60 -10.52 25.25 -13.96
N LEU A 61 -11.31 24.35 -14.59
CA LEU A 61 -11.25 22.94 -14.33
C LEU A 61 -9.84 22.38 -14.62
N LEU A 62 -9.30 22.72 -15.77
CA LEU A 62 -8.00 22.23 -16.22
C LEU A 62 -6.83 22.71 -15.34
N ARG A 63 -6.94 23.89 -14.74
CA ARG A 63 -5.94 24.40 -13.76
C ARG A 63 -5.91 23.55 -12.49
N LYS A 64 -7.03 22.99 -12.07
CA LYS A 64 -7.14 22.11 -10.88
C LYS A 64 -6.63 20.69 -11.13
N VAL A 65 -6.42 20.30 -12.39
CA VAL A 65 -5.84 19.00 -12.75
C VAL A 65 -4.32 19.08 -12.62
N THR A 66 -3.83 18.92 -11.42
CA THR A 66 -2.42 18.98 -11.03
C THR A 66 -1.89 17.60 -10.62
N THR A 67 -0.58 17.44 -10.53
CA THR A 67 0.03 16.20 -10.01
C THR A 67 -0.48 15.92 -8.60
N GLY A 68 -0.99 14.70 -8.38
CA GLY A 68 -1.61 14.30 -7.10
C GLY A 68 -3.12 14.50 -7.02
N ALA A 69 -3.73 15.30 -7.90
CA ALA A 69 -5.18 15.44 -7.94
C ALA A 69 -5.87 14.10 -8.23
N CYS A 70 -7.02 13.88 -7.62
CA CYS A 70 -7.86 12.70 -7.82
C CYS A 70 -8.98 13.03 -8.80
N LEU A 71 -9.08 12.24 -9.86
CA LEU A 71 -10.01 12.48 -10.96
C LEU A 71 -10.90 11.28 -11.22
N ARG A 72 -12.10 11.58 -11.72
CA ARG A 72 -12.89 10.70 -12.57
C ARG A 72 -12.85 11.25 -13.99
N VAL A 73 -12.64 10.37 -14.94
CA VAL A 73 -12.69 10.69 -16.38
C VAL A 73 -13.67 9.73 -17.05
N ASP A 74 -14.67 10.29 -17.69
CA ASP A 74 -15.55 9.58 -18.60
C ASP A 74 -15.07 9.86 -20.02
N GLY A 75 -14.95 8.84 -20.87
CA GLY A 75 -14.41 8.98 -22.21
C GLY A 75 -14.42 7.69 -23.01
N ARG A 76 -13.73 7.66 -24.11
CA ARG A 76 -13.67 6.53 -25.05
C ARG A 76 -12.30 5.88 -25.04
N LEU A 77 -12.28 4.54 -24.98
CA LEU A 77 -11.04 3.74 -25.04
C LEU A 77 -10.64 3.53 -26.50
N VAL A 78 -9.61 4.18 -26.93
CA VAL A 78 -9.12 4.15 -28.31
C VAL A 78 -7.70 3.60 -28.42
N ALA A 79 -7.29 3.24 -29.63
CA ALA A 79 -5.91 2.89 -29.92
C ALA A 79 -5.00 4.09 -29.66
N SER A 80 -3.91 3.88 -28.94
CA SER A 80 -2.95 4.96 -28.72
C SER A 80 -2.08 5.19 -29.95
N CYS A 81 -1.88 6.46 -30.30
CA CYS A 81 -0.90 6.86 -31.30
C CYS A 81 0.53 6.98 -30.72
N GLY A 82 0.68 6.90 -29.41
CA GLY A 82 1.95 7.04 -28.71
C GLY A 82 2.73 5.73 -28.60
N ALA A 83 4.05 5.81 -28.61
CA ALA A 83 4.89 4.65 -28.34
C ALA A 83 4.78 4.20 -26.88
N GLY A 84 4.75 2.87 -26.66
CA GLY A 84 4.82 2.27 -25.32
C GLY A 84 3.49 1.97 -24.65
N GLN A 85 2.35 2.22 -25.30
CA GLN A 85 1.02 1.81 -24.82
C GLN A 85 0.10 1.46 -25.99
N GLY A 86 -0.77 0.46 -25.80
CA GLY A 86 -1.70 0.00 -26.84
C GLY A 86 -2.97 0.84 -26.92
N VAL A 87 -3.43 1.36 -25.80
CA VAL A 87 -4.71 2.08 -25.67
C VAL A 87 -4.54 3.36 -24.85
N GLU A 88 -5.45 4.30 -25.07
CA GLU A 88 -5.58 5.53 -24.30
C GLU A 88 -7.07 5.92 -24.16
N VAL A 89 -7.38 6.80 -23.24
CA VAL A 89 -8.74 7.31 -23.03
C VAL A 89 -8.85 8.72 -23.58
N GLN A 90 -9.70 8.94 -24.58
CA GLN A 90 -10.09 10.28 -25.01
C GLN A 90 -11.15 10.81 -24.06
N ALA A 91 -10.81 11.87 -23.32
CA ALA A 91 -11.71 12.44 -22.31
C ALA A 91 -12.89 13.16 -22.93
N GLU A 92 -14.09 12.86 -22.46
CA GLU A 92 -15.34 13.55 -22.76
C GLU A 92 -15.83 14.37 -21.55
N LYS A 93 -15.55 13.87 -20.32
CA LYS A 93 -15.89 14.56 -19.10
C LYS A 93 -14.81 14.31 -18.06
N ILE A 94 -14.47 15.34 -17.29
CA ILE A 94 -13.56 15.25 -16.14
C ILE A 94 -14.27 15.80 -14.91
N GLU A 95 -14.23 15.03 -13.82
CA GLU A 95 -14.72 15.42 -12.52
C GLU A 95 -13.56 15.30 -11.52
N ILE A 96 -13.35 16.33 -10.71
CA ILE A 96 -12.30 16.36 -9.71
C ILE A 96 -12.88 15.92 -8.37
N TYR A 97 -12.37 14.81 -7.83
CA TYR A 97 -12.73 14.31 -6.51
C TYR A 97 -11.89 14.92 -5.40
N GLY A 98 -10.67 15.33 -5.71
CA GLY A 98 -9.78 15.99 -4.79
C GLY A 98 -8.70 16.75 -5.52
N THR A 99 -8.42 17.94 -5.07
CA THR A 99 -7.33 18.78 -5.60
C THR A 99 -6.02 18.48 -4.87
N ALA A 100 -4.89 18.78 -5.51
CA ALA A 100 -3.57 18.81 -4.88
C ALA A 100 -2.89 20.11 -5.27
N ASP A 101 -2.35 20.80 -4.27
CA ASP A 101 -1.59 22.02 -4.50
C ASP A 101 -0.25 21.65 -5.18
N PRO A 102 0.04 22.18 -6.37
CA PRO A 102 1.26 21.84 -7.10
C PRO A 102 2.54 22.31 -6.40
N GLU A 103 2.47 23.28 -5.48
CA GLU A 103 3.64 23.78 -4.76
C GLU A 103 3.98 22.95 -3.53
N THR A 104 2.97 22.42 -2.84
CA THR A 104 3.14 21.72 -1.57
C THR A 104 3.03 20.20 -1.69
N TYR A 105 2.47 19.67 -2.80
CA TYR A 105 2.35 18.20 -2.96
C TYR A 105 3.73 17.54 -3.04
N PRO A 106 4.08 16.61 -2.13
CA PRO A 106 5.46 16.14 -1.97
C PRO A 106 6.02 15.35 -3.15
N LEU A 107 5.16 14.57 -3.83
CA LEU A 107 5.57 13.73 -4.97
C LEU A 107 5.57 14.54 -6.28
N GLN A 108 6.60 15.35 -6.44
CA GLN A 108 6.82 16.11 -7.67
C GLN A 108 7.29 15.22 -8.84
N LYS A 109 7.26 15.78 -10.06
CA LYS A 109 7.70 15.13 -11.31
C LYS A 109 9.22 15.00 -11.41
N LYS A 110 9.86 14.51 -10.36
CA LYS A 110 11.33 14.31 -10.29
C LYS A 110 11.63 12.97 -9.58
N GLY A 111 12.87 12.51 -9.68
CA GLY A 111 13.34 11.40 -8.86
C GLY A 111 13.37 11.79 -7.38
N HIS A 112 13.03 10.84 -6.51
CA HIS A 112 13.07 11.01 -5.06
C HIS A 112 14.01 9.98 -4.45
N SER A 113 14.83 10.39 -3.47
CA SER A 113 15.68 9.47 -2.72
C SER A 113 14.85 8.56 -1.82
N LEU A 114 15.42 7.42 -1.43
CA LEU A 114 14.74 6.51 -0.51
C LEU A 114 14.56 7.11 0.89
N GLU A 115 15.49 7.97 1.33
CA GLU A 115 15.41 8.72 2.59
C GLU A 115 14.19 9.63 2.56
N PHE A 116 14.07 10.48 1.56
CA PHE A 116 12.91 11.37 1.40
C PHE A 116 11.59 10.59 1.36
N LEU A 117 11.57 9.44 0.68
CA LEU A 117 10.37 8.61 0.63
C LEU A 117 10.01 7.94 1.96
N ARG A 118 10.97 7.81 2.90
CA ARG A 118 10.66 7.39 4.28
C ARG A 118 10.00 8.50 5.08
N ASP A 119 10.41 9.75 4.89
CA ASP A 119 9.80 10.91 5.56
C ASP A 119 8.34 11.11 5.15
N ILE A 120 8.02 10.80 3.88
CA ILE A 120 6.65 10.83 3.35
C ILE A 120 6.07 9.42 3.19
N ALA A 121 6.22 8.57 4.21
CA ALA A 121 5.86 7.16 4.18
C ALA A 121 4.43 6.88 3.69
N TYR A 122 3.48 7.77 3.99
CA TYR A 122 2.07 7.69 3.60
C TYR A 122 1.84 7.87 2.08
N LEU A 123 2.76 8.52 1.35
CA LEU A 123 2.68 8.71 -0.11
C LEU A 123 3.61 7.77 -0.90
N ARG A 124 4.67 7.23 -0.28
CA ARG A 124 5.66 6.41 -1.00
C ARG A 124 5.07 5.21 -1.78
N PRO A 125 3.94 4.58 -1.38
CA PRO A 125 3.31 3.52 -2.18
C PRO A 125 2.86 3.97 -3.57
N ARG A 126 2.65 5.27 -3.78
CA ARG A 126 2.29 5.85 -5.07
C ARG A 126 3.48 5.98 -6.03
N THR A 127 4.71 5.81 -5.56
CA THR A 127 5.90 5.78 -6.41
C THR A 127 6.04 4.44 -7.13
N ASN A 128 6.69 4.41 -8.29
CA ASN A 128 6.93 3.17 -9.01
C ASN A 128 7.78 2.20 -8.19
N THR A 129 8.82 2.69 -7.51
CA THR A 129 9.72 1.88 -6.69
C THR A 129 8.98 1.20 -5.55
N PHE A 130 8.31 1.94 -4.67
CA PHE A 130 7.59 1.34 -3.55
C PHE A 130 6.32 0.61 -3.99
N GLY A 131 5.65 1.09 -5.04
CA GLY A 131 4.55 0.36 -5.66
C GLY A 131 4.96 -1.03 -6.16
N ALA A 132 6.15 -1.16 -6.75
CA ALA A 132 6.72 -2.46 -7.14
C ALA A 132 7.13 -3.30 -5.92
N ILE A 133 7.82 -2.70 -4.94
CA ILE A 133 8.26 -3.38 -3.71
C ILE A 133 7.06 -4.00 -2.98
N PHE A 134 5.97 -3.24 -2.78
CA PHE A 134 4.80 -3.77 -2.08
C PHE A 134 4.10 -4.90 -2.85
N ARG A 135 4.07 -4.84 -4.18
CA ARG A 135 3.55 -5.94 -5.01
C ARG A 135 4.40 -7.20 -4.92
N ILE A 136 5.73 -7.05 -4.94
CA ILE A 136 6.66 -8.17 -4.75
C ILE A 136 6.49 -8.77 -3.35
N ARG A 137 6.44 -7.95 -2.31
CA ARG A 137 6.22 -8.41 -0.93
C ARG A 137 4.89 -9.19 -0.80
N HIS A 138 3.81 -8.67 -1.39
CA HIS A 138 2.53 -9.38 -1.43
C HIS A 138 2.64 -10.74 -2.12
N ALA A 139 3.23 -10.78 -3.32
CA ALA A 139 3.40 -12.01 -4.09
C ALA A 139 4.28 -13.03 -3.35
N MET A 140 5.36 -12.58 -2.73
CA MET A 140 6.27 -13.44 -1.95
C MET A 140 5.59 -14.00 -0.69
N ALA A 141 4.87 -13.18 0.07
CA ALA A 141 4.13 -13.64 1.24
C ALA A 141 3.09 -14.72 0.85
N TYR A 142 2.33 -14.45 -0.21
CA TYR A 142 1.37 -15.44 -0.72
C TYR A 142 2.04 -16.71 -1.22
N ALA A 143 3.18 -16.60 -1.92
CA ALA A 143 3.92 -17.75 -2.44
C ALA A 143 4.44 -18.67 -1.31
N ILE A 144 4.91 -18.08 -0.20
CA ILE A 144 5.35 -18.83 0.99
C ILE A 144 4.16 -19.60 1.58
N HIS A 145 3.04 -18.91 1.83
CA HIS A 145 1.85 -19.58 2.36
C HIS A 145 1.34 -20.67 1.43
N LYS A 146 1.29 -20.39 0.12
CA LYS A 146 0.89 -21.39 -0.88
C LYS A 146 1.80 -22.60 -0.88
N TYR A 147 3.12 -22.41 -0.85
CA TYR A 147 4.10 -23.49 -0.84
C TYR A 147 3.88 -24.45 0.35
N PHE A 148 3.76 -23.92 1.55
CA PHE A 148 3.54 -24.74 2.73
C PHE A 148 2.16 -25.41 2.73
N ASN A 149 1.12 -24.67 2.33
CA ASN A 149 -0.22 -25.24 2.20
C ASN A 149 -0.27 -26.41 1.20
N ASP A 150 0.35 -26.28 0.03
CA ASP A 150 0.40 -27.31 -1.01
C ASP A 150 1.21 -28.55 -0.56
N LYS A 151 2.07 -28.39 0.45
CA LYS A 151 2.83 -29.48 1.08
C LYS A 151 2.11 -30.10 2.29
N GLY A 152 0.91 -29.65 2.61
CA GLY A 152 0.11 -30.16 3.72
C GLY A 152 0.45 -29.59 5.10
N PHE A 153 1.21 -28.51 5.16
CA PHE A 153 1.51 -27.84 6.43
C PHE A 153 0.35 -26.92 6.85
N TYR A 154 0.08 -26.87 8.14
CA TYR A 154 -0.86 -25.94 8.74
C TYR A 154 -0.15 -24.66 9.18
N TYR A 155 -0.72 -23.50 8.81
CA TYR A 155 -0.26 -22.23 9.34
C TYR A 155 -0.73 -22.04 10.77
N LEU A 156 0.21 -21.98 11.71
CA LEU A 156 -0.07 -21.67 13.10
C LEU A 156 0.25 -20.20 13.38
N HIS A 157 -0.79 -19.41 13.65
CA HIS A 157 -0.63 -18.03 14.06
C HIS A 157 -0.29 -17.97 15.55
N THR A 158 1.00 -17.80 15.87
CA THR A 158 1.49 -17.72 17.24
C THR A 158 1.32 -16.30 17.80
N PRO A 159 1.13 -16.15 19.13
CA PRO A 159 1.02 -14.84 19.77
C PRO A 159 2.25 -13.97 19.53
N LEU A 160 2.02 -12.67 19.33
CA LEU A 160 3.10 -11.66 19.23
C LEU A 160 3.53 -11.12 20.58
N ILE A 161 2.64 -11.16 21.57
CA ILE A 161 2.88 -10.72 22.94
C ILE A 161 2.87 -11.95 23.83
N THR A 162 3.89 -12.11 24.63
CA THR A 162 4.09 -13.27 25.50
C THR A 162 4.56 -12.84 26.88
N ALA A 163 4.22 -13.63 27.90
CA ALA A 163 4.80 -13.53 29.24
C ALA A 163 5.97 -14.52 29.43
N SER A 164 6.30 -15.31 28.42
CA SER A 164 7.34 -16.34 28.48
C SER A 164 8.49 -16.03 27.53
N ASP A 165 9.72 -16.18 28.01
CA ASP A 165 10.91 -16.16 27.18
C ASP A 165 11.22 -17.58 26.71
N CYS A 166 11.16 -17.84 25.40
CA CYS A 166 11.36 -19.20 24.86
C CYS A 166 12.81 -19.59 24.72
N GLU A 167 13.74 -18.65 24.67
CA GLU A 167 15.17 -18.93 24.42
C GLU A 167 16.11 -18.40 25.50
N GLY A 168 15.58 -17.78 26.56
CA GLY A 168 16.40 -17.11 27.58
C GLY A 168 17.20 -15.92 27.01
N ALA A 169 16.71 -15.31 25.94
CA ALA A 169 17.42 -14.31 25.16
C ALA A 169 17.63 -12.97 25.91
N GLY A 170 17.06 -12.79 27.05
CA GLY A 170 17.37 -11.72 28.04
C GLY A 170 16.95 -10.30 27.66
N ALA A 171 16.76 -9.95 26.40
CA ALA A 171 16.52 -8.59 25.93
C ALA A 171 15.27 -8.48 25.05
N MET A 172 14.12 -8.88 25.57
CA MET A 172 12.84 -8.70 24.87
C MET A 172 12.31 -7.28 25.04
N PHE A 173 11.66 -6.75 23.99
CA PHE A 173 10.94 -5.49 24.09
C PHE A 173 9.72 -5.66 24.99
N GLN A 174 9.69 -4.91 26.09
CA GLN A 174 8.57 -4.92 27.02
C GLN A 174 7.35 -4.25 26.40
N VAL A 175 6.17 -4.85 26.59
CA VAL A 175 4.87 -4.32 26.21
C VAL A 175 4.08 -4.01 27.47
N THR A 176 3.68 -2.75 27.64
CA THR A 176 2.96 -2.29 28.82
C THR A 176 2.01 -1.16 28.47
N THR A 177 0.90 -1.05 29.18
CA THR A 177 -0.02 0.09 29.16
C THR A 177 0.16 1.01 30.36
N LEU A 178 1.08 0.68 31.27
CA LEU A 178 1.37 1.51 32.44
C LEU A 178 2.03 2.83 32.02
N ASP A 179 1.71 3.90 32.75
CA ASP A 179 2.40 5.18 32.58
C ASP A 179 3.84 5.06 33.09
N LEU A 180 4.79 5.12 32.18
CA LEU A 180 6.23 5.02 32.49
C LEU A 180 6.74 6.16 33.39
N ASN A 181 6.05 7.31 33.42
CA ASN A 181 6.40 8.42 34.31
C ASN A 181 5.86 8.25 35.73
N ASN A 182 4.84 7.38 35.90
CA ASN A 182 4.19 7.15 37.19
C ASN A 182 3.81 5.67 37.32
N LEU A 183 4.83 4.82 37.42
CA LEU A 183 4.64 3.38 37.54
C LEU A 183 4.04 3.02 38.92
N PRO A 184 2.93 2.24 38.95
CA PRO A 184 2.41 1.68 40.16
C PRO A 184 3.46 0.74 40.79
N LYS A 185 3.52 0.74 42.12
CA LYS A 185 4.50 -0.07 42.86
C LYS A 185 3.81 -0.94 43.91
N THR A 186 4.39 -2.12 44.10
CA THR A 186 4.04 -3.02 45.21
C THR A 186 4.57 -2.44 46.55
N GLU A 187 4.15 -3.00 47.67
CA GLU A 187 4.66 -2.66 48.99
C GLU A 187 6.18 -2.81 49.11
N GLU A 188 6.78 -3.69 48.30
CA GLU A 188 8.23 -3.96 48.26
C GLU A 188 8.99 -3.01 47.31
N GLY A 189 8.28 -2.09 46.64
CA GLY A 189 8.85 -1.09 45.74
C GLY A 189 9.07 -1.57 44.28
N ALA A 190 8.70 -2.79 43.94
CA ALA A 190 8.73 -3.30 42.58
C ALA A 190 7.57 -2.73 41.75
N VAL A 191 7.66 -2.82 40.43
CA VAL A 191 6.54 -2.44 39.54
C VAL A 191 5.37 -3.39 39.74
N ASP A 192 4.19 -2.83 40.02
CA ASP A 192 2.95 -3.61 40.19
C ASP A 192 2.28 -3.87 38.83
N TYR A 193 2.69 -4.94 38.16
CA TYR A 193 2.11 -5.37 36.88
C TYR A 193 0.70 -5.94 37.00
N SER A 194 0.14 -6.13 38.19
CA SER A 194 -1.26 -6.53 38.33
C SER A 194 -2.22 -5.45 37.79
N GLN A 195 -1.74 -4.20 37.69
CA GLN A 195 -2.46 -3.07 37.13
C GLN A 195 -2.24 -2.91 35.61
N ASP A 196 -1.39 -3.70 34.99
CA ASP A 196 -1.16 -3.69 33.55
C ASP A 196 -2.23 -4.50 32.82
N PHE A 197 -2.35 -4.30 31.48
CA PHE A 197 -3.39 -4.89 30.64
C PHE A 197 -3.51 -6.42 30.81
N PHE A 198 -2.40 -7.13 30.86
CA PHE A 198 -2.37 -8.60 31.00
C PHE A 198 -2.21 -9.06 32.46
N GLY A 199 -2.14 -8.15 33.44
CA GLY A 199 -1.96 -8.45 34.85
C GLY A 199 -0.60 -9.10 35.18
N ARG A 200 0.38 -9.04 34.28
CA ARG A 200 1.74 -9.58 34.41
C ARG A 200 2.69 -8.92 33.43
N PRO A 201 4.01 -9.01 33.66
CA PRO A 201 5.01 -8.53 32.68
C PRO A 201 4.84 -9.27 31.35
N CYS A 202 4.77 -8.52 30.26
CA CYS A 202 4.69 -9.06 28.90
C CYS A 202 5.69 -8.39 27.97
N SER A 203 6.09 -9.11 26.94
CA SER A 203 7.06 -8.66 25.95
C SER A 203 6.65 -9.07 24.55
N LEU A 204 7.24 -8.43 23.55
CA LEU A 204 7.18 -8.97 22.19
C LEU A 204 7.96 -10.28 22.14
N THR A 205 7.34 -11.31 21.56
CA THR A 205 7.99 -12.61 21.41
C THR A 205 9.18 -12.52 20.44
N VAL A 206 10.20 -13.30 20.66
CA VAL A 206 11.32 -13.48 19.72
C VAL A 206 11.11 -14.68 18.79
N SER A 207 10.25 -15.62 19.19
CA SER A 207 9.99 -16.86 18.43
C SER A 207 8.60 -17.41 18.75
N GLY A 208 7.99 -18.09 17.80
CA GLY A 208 6.77 -18.89 17.99
C GLY A 208 7.05 -20.34 18.35
N GLN A 209 8.26 -20.64 18.89
CA GLN A 209 8.70 -22.03 19.15
C GLN A 209 7.80 -22.76 20.13
N LEU A 210 7.45 -22.14 21.26
CA LEU A 210 6.67 -22.81 22.32
C LEU A 210 5.31 -23.27 21.80
N GLU A 211 4.59 -22.39 21.12
CA GLU A 211 3.30 -22.72 20.50
C GLU A 211 3.48 -23.62 19.28
N GLY A 212 4.60 -23.46 18.57
CA GLY A 212 4.97 -24.33 17.43
C GLY A 212 5.15 -25.78 17.85
N GLU A 213 5.79 -26.04 18.98
CA GLU A 213 5.95 -27.40 19.54
C GLU A 213 4.60 -28.01 19.91
N LEU A 214 3.71 -27.26 20.55
CA LEU A 214 2.34 -27.71 20.86
C LEU A 214 1.55 -28.00 19.58
N GLY A 215 1.69 -27.14 18.58
CA GLY A 215 1.07 -27.31 17.27
C GLY A 215 1.58 -28.55 16.54
N ALA A 216 2.89 -28.78 16.54
CA ALA A 216 3.50 -29.96 15.92
C ALA A 216 3.08 -31.26 16.60
N LEU A 217 2.96 -31.28 17.94
CA LEU A 217 2.50 -32.44 18.69
C LEU A 217 1.03 -32.78 18.44
N SER A 218 0.20 -31.79 18.05
CA SER A 218 -1.24 -31.98 17.86
C SER A 218 -1.66 -32.08 16.40
N LEU A 219 -1.02 -31.31 15.50
CA LEU A 219 -1.39 -31.20 14.08
C LEU A 219 -0.34 -31.83 13.13
N GLY A 220 0.84 -32.17 13.64
CA GLY A 220 1.93 -32.76 12.87
C GLY A 220 2.74 -31.68 12.14
N GLN A 221 2.49 -31.48 10.84
CA GLN A 221 3.24 -30.54 10.02
C GLN A 221 2.66 -29.12 10.17
N ILE A 222 3.41 -28.25 10.80
CA ILE A 222 3.03 -26.83 10.98
C ILE A 222 4.13 -25.89 10.50
N TYR A 223 3.79 -24.65 10.27
CA TYR A 223 4.74 -23.55 10.12
C TYR A 223 4.21 -22.28 10.79
N THR A 224 5.12 -21.46 11.21
CA THR A 224 4.84 -20.14 11.78
C THR A 224 5.48 -19.07 10.90
N CYS A 225 5.03 -17.84 11.02
CA CYS A 225 5.61 -16.70 10.31
C CYS A 225 5.82 -15.55 11.28
N LEU A 226 7.01 -15.46 11.85
CA LEU A 226 7.47 -14.35 12.68
C LEU A 226 8.51 -13.57 11.89
N LEU A 227 8.16 -12.40 11.34
CA LEU A 227 8.98 -11.69 10.34
C LEU A 227 9.58 -10.37 10.81
N TYR A 228 9.65 -10.11 12.09
CA TYR A 228 10.04 -8.78 12.54
C TYR A 228 11.13 -8.72 13.57
N THR A 229 11.91 -9.71 13.69
CA THR A 229 12.94 -9.78 14.73
C THR A 229 14.33 -9.35 14.29
N SER A 230 14.48 -8.70 13.15
CA SER A 230 15.79 -8.16 12.74
C SER A 230 15.66 -6.90 11.94
#